data_f1d8bf94d12dd074ca389e020a18a921
#
_entry.id   f1d8bf94d12dd074ca389e020a18a921
#
_cell.length_a   1.000
_cell.length_b   1.000
_cell.length_c   1.000
_cell.angle_alpha   90.00
_cell.angle_beta   90.00
_cell.angle_gamma   90.00
#
_symmetry.space_group_name_H-M   'P 1'
#
loop_
_entity.id
_entity.type
_entity.pdbx_description
1 polymer ?
#
loop_
_entity_poly.entity_id
_entity_poly.type
_entity_poly.pdbx_seq_one_letter_code
_entity_poly.pdbx_strand_id
1 'polypeptide(L)'
;MVRMGCPQFAPIRPMANNARIEHTSTEGHEGDATCVAYFGGQLFSGGADGKIRIWSPQLELISTVNAHESYIYCMAVNQHGKIYSSSCDGQVHFMLPPYEDSAVQELFRCHDAIQAMYCDGSVLYTGDDKGVVTTWSNDRMLFKYSLVEEVKSLAGEQKLIYTVRDLDVVVSLVVEGKSGKYSNKAVLPGKSPILLLGPLVEGKRSFLAFPDRSGMGLQLVNNLPQQQFSHIWRLPNCHEWIVNAICGDEKYLYSGGYDKKLKGWTDLDAAQPRSLGEVDVGSCVNSVCCGENNMVYIASSDGFIRAAKFI
;
A
#
# COMPACT_ATOMS: atom_id res chain seq x y z
N MET A 1 16.28 42.83 -10.24
CA MET A 1 15.48 41.87 -9.50
C MET A 1 14.48 41.25 -10.48
N VAL A 2 14.79 40.10 -11.03
CA VAL A 2 13.87 39.35 -11.91
C VAL A 2 13.04 38.47 -10.99
N ARG A 3 11.73 38.73 -10.90
CA ARG A 3 10.78 37.81 -10.23
C ARG A 3 10.68 36.56 -11.08
N MET A 4 11.26 35.46 -10.62
CA MET A 4 10.95 34.15 -11.16
C MET A 4 9.50 33.83 -10.77
N GLY A 5 8.60 33.83 -11.76
CA GLY A 5 7.23 33.39 -11.59
C GLY A 5 7.20 31.89 -11.31
N CYS A 6 6.50 31.47 -10.26
CA CYS A 6 6.14 30.07 -10.08
C CYS A 6 5.45 29.58 -11.36
N PRO A 7 5.80 28.39 -11.88
CA PRO A 7 5.06 27.81 -12.96
C PRO A 7 3.62 27.58 -12.52
N GLN A 8 2.66 28.25 -13.15
CA GLN A 8 1.24 27.99 -12.96
C GLN A 8 0.95 26.61 -13.59
N PHE A 9 0.70 25.64 -12.74
CA PHE A 9 0.20 24.34 -13.22
C PHE A 9 -1.17 24.57 -13.88
N ALA A 10 -1.30 24.13 -15.14
CA ALA A 10 -2.58 24.17 -15.83
C ALA A 10 -3.59 23.31 -15.05
N PRO A 11 -4.85 23.76 -14.91
CA PRO A 11 -5.87 22.94 -14.25
C PRO A 11 -6.06 21.64 -15.02
N ILE A 12 -6.12 20.52 -14.28
CA ILE A 12 -6.42 19.20 -14.81
C ILE A 12 -7.78 19.31 -15.53
N ARG A 13 -7.81 19.07 -16.83
CA ARG A 13 -9.08 19.08 -17.59
C ARG A 13 -9.97 17.96 -17.06
N PRO A 14 -11.19 18.24 -16.61
CA PRO A 14 -12.15 17.20 -16.26
C PRO A 14 -12.45 16.38 -17.51
N MET A 15 -11.99 15.13 -17.55
CA MET A 15 -12.45 14.16 -18.54
C MET A 15 -13.77 13.56 -18.06
N ALA A 16 -14.53 12.94 -18.96
CA ALA A 16 -15.74 12.23 -18.60
C ALA A 16 -15.41 11.26 -17.46
N ASN A 17 -16.16 11.37 -16.35
CA ASN A 17 -15.95 10.49 -15.20
C ASN A 17 -16.46 9.10 -15.55
N ASN A 18 -15.57 8.22 -15.93
CA ASN A 18 -15.87 6.83 -16.31
C ASN A 18 -15.64 5.85 -15.15
N ALA A 19 -15.49 6.37 -13.93
CA ALA A 19 -15.30 5.57 -12.74
C ALA A 19 -16.62 5.37 -12.00
N ARG A 20 -16.88 4.15 -11.50
CA ARG A 20 -18.08 3.82 -10.74
C ARG A 20 -17.85 2.70 -9.74
N ILE A 21 -18.67 2.66 -8.69
CA ILE A 21 -18.78 1.48 -7.82
C ILE A 21 -19.58 0.42 -8.59
N GLU A 22 -18.97 -0.74 -8.79
CA GLU A 22 -19.62 -1.91 -9.43
C GLU A 22 -20.31 -2.80 -8.39
N HIS A 23 -19.64 -3.03 -7.25
CA HIS A 23 -20.13 -3.88 -6.18
C HIS A 23 -19.86 -3.26 -4.82
N THR A 24 -20.77 -3.53 -3.89
CA THR A 24 -20.60 -3.26 -2.45
C THR A 24 -20.97 -4.54 -1.71
N SER A 25 -20.18 -4.96 -0.76
CA SER A 25 -20.45 -6.15 0.04
C SER A 25 -21.76 -5.98 0.83
N THR A 26 -22.52 -7.05 0.98
CA THR A 26 -23.75 -7.07 1.77
C THR A 26 -23.48 -7.20 3.26
N GLU A 27 -22.31 -7.75 3.61
CA GLU A 27 -21.79 -7.87 4.97
C GLU A 27 -20.55 -7.00 5.14
N GLY A 28 -20.25 -6.60 6.36
CA GLY A 28 -19.10 -5.76 6.70
C GLY A 28 -18.38 -6.29 7.93
N HIS A 29 -17.20 -5.73 8.22
CA HIS A 29 -16.52 -5.90 9.49
C HIS A 29 -17.26 -5.17 10.61
N GLU A 30 -17.14 -5.66 11.84
CA GLU A 30 -17.59 -4.93 13.02
C GLU A 30 -16.58 -3.81 13.32
N GLY A 31 -16.90 -2.58 12.93
CA GLY A 31 -15.99 -1.46 12.88
C GLY A 31 -15.30 -1.32 11.52
N ASP A 32 -14.13 -0.74 11.50
CA ASP A 32 -13.39 -0.44 10.27
C ASP A 32 -12.97 -1.71 9.52
N ALA A 33 -13.15 -1.74 8.21
CA ALA A 33 -12.33 -2.58 7.33
C ALA A 33 -10.98 -1.85 7.14
N THR A 34 -9.89 -2.48 7.57
CA THR A 34 -8.60 -1.81 7.74
C THR A 34 -7.65 -2.02 6.58
N CYS A 35 -7.68 -3.21 5.99
CA CYS A 35 -6.79 -3.60 4.90
C CYS A 35 -7.45 -4.58 3.93
N VAL A 36 -6.97 -4.57 2.70
CA VAL A 36 -7.37 -5.51 1.64
C VAL A 36 -6.16 -6.03 0.88
N ALA A 37 -6.27 -7.27 0.40
CA ALA A 37 -5.31 -7.91 -0.49
C ALA A 37 -6.05 -8.77 -1.53
N TYR A 38 -5.54 -8.87 -2.74
CA TYR A 38 -6.12 -9.67 -3.81
C TYR A 38 -5.12 -10.70 -4.32
N PHE A 39 -5.55 -11.94 -4.45
CA PHE A 39 -4.73 -13.01 -5.01
C PHE A 39 -5.59 -14.14 -5.58
N GLY A 40 -5.22 -14.61 -6.77
CA GLY A 40 -5.79 -15.85 -7.36
C GLY A 40 -7.31 -15.82 -7.54
N GLY A 41 -7.91 -14.67 -7.86
CA GLY A 41 -9.34 -14.54 -8.04
C GLY A 41 -10.13 -14.39 -6.73
N GLN A 42 -9.46 -14.23 -5.60
CA GLN A 42 -10.10 -14.00 -4.30
C GLN A 42 -9.61 -12.70 -3.67
N LEU A 43 -10.51 -12.01 -2.99
CA LEU A 43 -10.21 -10.83 -2.20
C LEU A 43 -10.20 -11.19 -0.71
N PHE A 44 -9.27 -10.63 0.02
CA PHE A 44 -9.11 -10.77 1.46
C PHE A 44 -9.26 -9.40 2.10
N SER A 45 -10.05 -9.30 3.16
CA SER A 45 -10.15 -8.08 3.97
C SER A 45 -9.88 -8.39 5.43
N GLY A 46 -9.13 -7.51 6.08
CA GLY A 46 -8.92 -7.51 7.53
C GLY A 46 -9.69 -6.37 8.17
N GLY A 47 -10.14 -6.56 9.40
CA GLY A 47 -10.96 -5.57 10.11
C GLY A 47 -10.55 -5.31 11.55
N ALA A 48 -11.20 -4.31 12.12
CA ALA A 48 -11.09 -3.96 13.52
C ALA A 48 -11.58 -5.08 14.46
N ASP A 49 -12.40 -5.99 13.93
CA ASP A 49 -12.95 -7.16 14.62
C ASP A 49 -11.97 -8.34 14.70
N GLY A 50 -10.72 -8.19 14.23
CA GLY A 50 -9.71 -9.25 14.22
C GLY A 50 -9.97 -10.36 13.22
N LYS A 51 -11.00 -10.23 12.39
CA LYS A 51 -11.37 -11.24 11.40
C LYS A 51 -10.76 -10.94 10.04
N ILE A 52 -10.45 -12.02 9.31
CA ILE A 52 -10.18 -11.95 7.87
C ILE A 52 -11.41 -12.51 7.17
N ARG A 53 -11.95 -11.75 6.22
CA ARG A 53 -13.01 -12.20 5.33
C ARG A 53 -12.47 -12.47 3.94
N ILE A 54 -12.97 -13.55 3.34
CA ILE A 54 -12.60 -14.01 2.01
C ILE A 54 -13.80 -13.81 1.10
N TRP A 55 -13.61 -13.16 -0.03
CA TRP A 55 -14.66 -12.75 -0.94
C TRP A 55 -14.40 -13.21 -2.36
N SER A 56 -15.47 -13.44 -3.10
CA SER A 56 -15.41 -13.53 -4.56
C SER A 56 -15.06 -12.16 -5.16
N PRO A 57 -14.65 -12.10 -6.44
CA PRO A 57 -14.43 -10.81 -7.13
C PRO A 57 -15.68 -9.91 -7.19
N GLN A 58 -16.88 -10.48 -7.04
CA GLN A 58 -18.17 -9.79 -6.99
C GLN A 58 -18.57 -9.38 -5.58
N LEU A 59 -17.71 -9.60 -4.58
CA LEU A 59 -17.91 -9.31 -3.15
C LEU A 59 -18.99 -10.17 -2.48
N GLU A 60 -19.18 -11.41 -2.97
CA GLU A 60 -19.91 -12.43 -2.25
C GLU A 60 -19.01 -13.02 -1.17
N LEU A 61 -19.48 -13.09 0.07
CA LEU A 61 -18.71 -13.65 1.18
C LEU A 61 -18.55 -15.17 1.00
N ILE A 62 -17.30 -15.62 0.92
CA ILE A 62 -16.97 -17.05 0.83
C ILE A 62 -16.75 -17.63 2.23
N SER A 63 -15.93 -16.98 3.04
CA SER A 63 -15.56 -17.44 4.37
C SER A 63 -15.16 -16.31 5.30
N THR A 64 -15.27 -16.57 6.61
CA THR A 64 -14.79 -15.66 7.67
C THR A 64 -13.88 -16.45 8.60
N VAL A 65 -12.69 -15.93 8.82
CA VAL A 65 -11.65 -16.54 9.65
C VAL A 65 -11.36 -15.63 10.85
N ASN A 66 -11.41 -16.18 12.07
CA ASN A 66 -10.96 -15.49 13.27
C ASN A 66 -9.43 -15.55 13.29
N ALA A 67 -8.78 -14.52 12.78
CA ALA A 67 -7.35 -14.50 12.59
C ALA A 67 -6.59 -13.93 13.79
N HIS A 68 -7.18 -12.95 14.47
CA HIS A 68 -6.59 -12.26 15.61
C HIS A 68 -7.64 -11.97 16.70
N GLU A 69 -7.17 -11.72 17.91
CA GLU A 69 -8.05 -11.33 19.03
C GLU A 69 -8.41 -9.82 18.98
N SER A 70 -7.75 -9.05 18.11
CA SER A 70 -7.87 -7.61 18.06
C SER A 70 -7.63 -7.07 16.64
N TYR A 71 -7.68 -5.76 16.51
CA TYR A 71 -7.54 -4.95 15.30
C TYR A 71 -6.40 -5.42 14.40
N ILE A 72 -6.70 -5.75 13.14
CA ILE A 72 -5.71 -6.08 12.10
C ILE A 72 -5.16 -4.78 11.52
N TYR A 73 -3.85 -4.58 11.61
CA TYR A 73 -3.20 -3.38 11.05
C TYR A 73 -3.01 -3.47 9.54
N CYS A 74 -2.42 -4.57 9.09
CA CYS A 74 -2.10 -4.73 7.68
C CYS A 74 -2.07 -6.20 7.26
N MET A 75 -2.19 -6.41 5.96
CA MET A 75 -2.00 -7.69 5.30
C MET A 75 -1.03 -7.56 4.14
N ALA A 76 -0.33 -8.65 3.84
CA ALA A 76 0.51 -8.78 2.66
C ALA A 76 0.33 -10.18 2.06
N VAL A 77 0.48 -10.30 0.75
CA VAL A 77 0.41 -11.57 0.03
C VAL A 77 1.68 -11.80 -0.75
N ASN A 78 2.24 -13.01 -0.67
CA ASN A 78 3.39 -13.37 -1.44
C ASN A 78 3.01 -13.97 -2.81
N GLN A 79 4.01 -14.20 -3.66
CA GLN A 79 3.81 -14.74 -5.02
C GLN A 79 3.18 -16.14 -5.08
N HIS A 80 3.13 -16.87 -3.97
CA HIS A 80 2.54 -18.20 -3.87
C HIS A 80 1.15 -18.20 -3.19
N GLY A 81 0.61 -17.00 -2.93
CA GLY A 81 -0.70 -16.85 -2.29
C GLY A 81 -0.68 -17.02 -0.77
N LYS A 82 0.48 -17.05 -0.12
CA LYS A 82 0.53 -17.01 1.34
C LYS A 82 0.13 -15.62 1.81
N ILE A 83 -0.98 -15.56 2.55
CA ILE A 83 -1.52 -14.30 3.13
C ILE A 83 -0.95 -14.15 4.53
N TYR A 84 -0.31 -13.02 4.78
CA TYR A 84 0.15 -12.61 6.11
C TYR A 84 -0.75 -11.53 6.67
N SER A 85 -0.96 -11.54 7.98
CA SER A 85 -1.70 -10.50 8.71
C SER A 85 -0.98 -10.13 10.00
N SER A 86 -1.03 -8.87 10.39
CA SER A 86 -0.51 -8.37 11.66
C SER A 86 -1.60 -7.67 12.44
N SER A 87 -1.50 -7.71 13.77
CA SER A 87 -2.46 -7.12 14.66
C SER A 87 -1.80 -6.36 15.81
N CYS A 88 -2.57 -5.53 16.50
CA CYS A 88 -2.15 -4.86 17.71
C CYS A 88 -1.93 -5.81 18.91
N ASP A 89 -2.29 -7.09 18.77
CA ASP A 89 -1.95 -8.15 19.73
C ASP A 89 -0.46 -8.56 19.68
N GLY A 90 0.33 -7.97 18.75
CA GLY A 90 1.75 -8.24 18.53
C GLY A 90 2.02 -9.51 17.76
N GLN A 91 1.01 -10.15 17.20
CA GLN A 91 1.16 -11.39 16.44
C GLN A 91 1.19 -11.11 14.93
N VAL A 92 1.99 -11.90 14.23
CA VAL A 92 1.92 -12.03 12.76
C VAL A 92 1.51 -13.45 12.44
N HIS A 93 0.39 -13.56 11.78
CA HIS A 93 -0.20 -14.81 11.35
C HIS A 93 -0.12 -14.98 9.84
N PHE A 94 -0.33 -16.22 9.38
CA PHE A 94 -0.47 -16.49 7.96
C PHE A 94 -1.49 -17.58 7.65
N MET A 95 -1.99 -17.57 6.42
CA MET A 95 -2.86 -18.59 5.84
C MET A 95 -2.31 -19.03 4.48
N LEU A 96 -2.59 -20.28 4.12
CA LEU A 96 -2.20 -20.91 2.86
C LEU A 96 -3.43 -21.32 2.05
N PRO A 97 -3.34 -21.36 0.71
CA PRO A 97 -4.40 -21.98 -0.11
C PRO A 97 -4.55 -23.49 0.18
N PRO A 98 -5.77 -24.06 0.12
CA PRO A 98 -7.07 -23.40 -0.01
C PRO A 98 -7.46 -22.71 1.30
N TYR A 99 -7.90 -21.46 1.22
CA TYR A 99 -8.06 -20.60 2.41
C TYR A 99 -9.33 -20.93 3.22
N GLU A 100 -10.35 -21.51 2.59
CA GLU A 100 -11.66 -21.76 3.19
C GLU A 100 -11.57 -22.71 4.39
N ASP A 101 -10.64 -23.67 4.31
CA ASP A 101 -10.38 -24.67 5.36
C ASP A 101 -9.02 -24.45 6.04
N SER A 102 -8.35 -23.34 5.74
CA SER A 102 -7.00 -23.07 6.22
C SER A 102 -7.01 -22.67 7.69
N ALA A 103 -6.29 -23.40 8.50
CA ALA A 103 -5.98 -22.95 9.84
C ALA A 103 -5.03 -21.76 9.81
N VAL A 104 -5.36 -20.71 10.56
CA VAL A 104 -4.43 -19.60 10.82
C VAL A 104 -3.24 -20.11 11.61
N GLN A 105 -2.05 -19.80 11.16
CA GLN A 105 -0.81 -20.21 11.80
C GLN A 105 -0.03 -18.98 12.26
N GLU A 106 0.52 -19.03 13.47
CA GLU A 106 1.41 -17.98 13.97
C GLU A 106 2.77 -18.09 13.26
N LEU A 107 3.22 -17.01 12.63
CA LEU A 107 4.57 -16.91 12.09
C LEU A 107 5.56 -16.53 13.20
N PHE A 108 5.22 -15.48 13.93
CA PHE A 108 5.97 -15.02 15.10
C PHE A 108 5.12 -14.08 15.96
N ARG A 109 5.58 -13.87 17.17
CA ARG A 109 5.04 -12.89 18.09
C ARG A 109 6.15 -11.91 18.49
N CYS A 110 5.87 -10.61 18.47
CA CYS A 110 6.74 -9.59 18.98
C CYS A 110 6.04 -8.77 20.08
N HIS A 111 6.83 -8.01 20.80
CA HIS A 111 6.32 -7.14 21.86
C HIS A 111 5.72 -5.86 21.30
N ASP A 112 6.24 -5.44 20.15
CA ASP A 112 5.91 -4.18 19.49
C ASP A 112 4.99 -4.47 18.29
N ALA A 113 4.01 -3.58 18.06
CA ALA A 113 3.03 -3.78 17.00
C ALA A 113 3.65 -3.66 15.61
N ILE A 114 3.40 -4.64 14.74
CA ILE A 114 3.78 -4.57 13.34
C ILE A 114 2.72 -3.74 12.60
N GLN A 115 3.11 -2.55 12.15
CA GLN A 115 2.21 -1.60 11.50
C GLN A 115 2.30 -1.62 9.98
N ALA A 116 3.39 -2.12 9.43
CA ALA A 116 3.60 -2.18 8.00
C ALA A 116 4.17 -3.54 7.58
N MET A 117 3.63 -4.10 6.50
CA MET A 117 4.14 -5.31 5.86
C MET A 117 4.19 -5.14 4.36
N TYR A 118 5.15 -5.79 3.74
CA TYR A 118 5.32 -5.82 2.29
C TYR A 118 5.94 -7.16 1.87
N CYS A 119 5.48 -7.70 0.74
CA CYS A 119 6.08 -8.88 0.13
C CYS A 119 6.73 -8.52 -1.21
N ASP A 120 8.01 -8.88 -1.36
CA ASP A 120 8.72 -8.91 -2.63
C ASP A 120 9.00 -10.38 -2.99
N GLY A 121 8.23 -10.91 -3.92
CA GLY A 121 8.29 -12.33 -4.28
C GLY A 121 8.06 -13.25 -3.07
N SER A 122 9.13 -13.89 -2.59
CA SER A 122 9.11 -14.80 -1.43
C SER A 122 9.59 -14.15 -0.13
N VAL A 123 10.05 -12.91 -0.18
CA VAL A 123 10.56 -12.19 0.99
C VAL A 123 9.47 -11.34 1.61
N LEU A 124 9.19 -11.56 2.90
CA LEU A 124 8.32 -10.71 3.70
C LEU A 124 9.19 -9.68 4.44
N TYR A 125 8.76 -8.44 4.41
CA TYR A 125 9.29 -7.32 5.18
C TYR A 125 8.24 -6.92 6.21
N THR A 126 8.64 -6.77 7.48
CA THR A 126 7.77 -6.29 8.56
C THR A 126 8.40 -5.09 9.22
N GLY A 127 7.62 -4.07 9.51
CA GLY A 127 8.05 -2.85 10.20
C GLY A 127 7.22 -2.60 11.45
N ASP A 128 7.88 -2.32 12.58
CA ASP A 128 7.22 -2.10 13.86
C ASP A 128 7.18 -0.62 14.28
N ASP A 129 6.48 -0.35 15.37
CA ASP A 129 6.30 0.97 15.96
C ASP A 129 7.56 1.52 16.66
N LYS A 130 8.60 0.70 16.83
CA LYS A 130 9.92 1.09 17.36
C LYS A 130 10.97 1.32 16.28
N GLY A 131 10.57 1.19 15.00
CA GLY A 131 11.46 1.42 13.88
C GLY A 131 12.35 0.24 13.55
N VAL A 132 11.95 -0.97 13.89
CA VAL A 132 12.68 -2.16 13.47
C VAL A 132 12.04 -2.74 12.22
N VAL A 133 12.82 -2.84 11.15
CA VAL A 133 12.45 -3.59 9.95
C VAL A 133 13.08 -4.97 10.02
N THR A 134 12.24 -6.01 9.90
CA THR A 134 12.70 -7.41 9.87
C THR A 134 12.36 -8.02 8.52
N THR A 135 13.29 -8.77 7.95
CA THR A 135 13.09 -9.50 6.70
C THR A 135 13.02 -11.00 6.95
N TRP A 136 12.10 -11.67 6.24
CA TRP A 136 11.80 -13.09 6.40
C TRP A 136 11.82 -13.79 5.05
N SER A 137 12.35 -15.00 4.99
CA SER A 137 12.24 -15.88 3.82
C SER A 137 11.99 -17.31 4.29
N ASN A 138 11.02 -17.99 3.66
CA ASN A 138 10.60 -19.34 4.05
C ASN A 138 10.33 -19.44 5.57
N ASP A 139 9.63 -18.46 6.13
CA ASP A 139 9.26 -18.36 7.55
C ASP A 139 10.45 -18.27 8.53
N ARG A 140 11.63 -17.95 8.00
CA ARG A 140 12.83 -17.74 8.81
C ARG A 140 13.26 -16.28 8.74
N MET A 141 13.56 -15.73 9.90
CA MET A 141 14.13 -14.39 9.98
C MET A 141 15.52 -14.38 9.31
N LEU A 142 15.70 -13.45 8.38
CA LEU A 142 16.98 -13.22 7.71
C LEU A 142 17.78 -12.13 8.42
N PHE A 143 17.20 -10.92 8.52
CA PHE A 143 17.89 -9.74 9.03
C PHE A 143 16.94 -8.85 9.82
N LYS A 144 17.51 -8.07 10.75
CA LYS A 144 16.85 -6.96 11.44
C LYS A 144 17.64 -5.68 11.23
N TYR A 145 16.92 -4.58 10.95
CA TYR A 145 17.48 -3.24 10.78
C TYR A 145 16.75 -2.29 11.72
N SER A 146 17.49 -1.65 12.66
CA SER A 146 16.93 -0.64 13.53
C SER A 146 17.06 0.72 12.85
N LEU A 147 15.91 1.31 12.49
CA LEU A 147 15.81 2.61 11.82
C LEU A 147 15.51 3.76 12.80
N VAL A 148 15.31 3.41 14.09
CA VAL A 148 15.11 4.34 15.21
C VAL A 148 13.74 5.01 15.26
N GLU A 149 13.02 5.14 14.15
CA GLU A 149 11.71 5.79 14.08
C GLU A 149 10.62 4.82 13.62
N GLU A 150 9.39 5.00 14.09
CA GLU A 150 8.21 4.22 13.71
C GLU A 150 8.09 4.01 12.20
N VAL A 151 7.85 2.77 11.76
CA VAL A 151 7.71 2.42 10.35
C VAL A 151 6.22 2.46 9.96
N LYS A 152 5.76 3.61 9.47
CA LYS A 152 4.35 3.84 9.08
C LYS A 152 3.97 3.21 7.74
N SER A 153 4.93 3.01 6.87
CA SER A 153 4.76 2.34 5.58
C SER A 153 6.10 1.77 5.14
N LEU A 154 6.05 0.66 4.46
CA LEU A 154 7.21 -0.15 4.13
C LEU A 154 7.06 -0.75 2.74
N ALA A 155 8.14 -0.74 1.99
CA ALA A 155 8.34 -1.57 0.81
C ALA A 155 9.80 -2.04 0.76
N GLY A 156 10.05 -3.09 0.02
CA GLY A 156 11.40 -3.62 -0.15
C GLY A 156 11.56 -4.26 -1.52
N GLU A 157 12.70 -4.06 -2.13
CA GLU A 157 13.04 -4.68 -3.40
C GLU A 157 14.56 -4.89 -3.46
N GLN A 158 14.99 -6.13 -3.70
CA GLN A 158 16.41 -6.52 -3.74
C GLN A 158 17.14 -6.12 -2.44
N LYS A 159 18.02 -5.11 -2.52
CA LYS A 159 18.81 -4.59 -1.38
C LYS A 159 18.29 -3.26 -0.86
N LEU A 160 17.21 -2.73 -1.42
CA LEU A 160 16.62 -1.47 -1.00
C LEU A 160 15.45 -1.69 -0.07
N ILE A 161 15.41 -0.93 1.01
CA ILE A 161 14.29 -0.82 1.93
C ILE A 161 13.78 0.62 1.85
N TYR A 162 12.49 0.75 1.63
CA TYR A 162 11.77 2.02 1.56
C TYR A 162 10.91 2.13 2.81
N THR A 163 11.06 3.20 3.56
CA THR A 163 10.27 3.44 4.78
C THR A 163 9.77 4.87 4.83
N VAL A 164 8.64 5.07 5.46
CA VAL A 164 8.16 6.42 5.79
C VAL A 164 8.41 6.66 7.27
N ARG A 165 9.09 7.75 7.56
CA ARG A 165 9.40 8.24 8.89
C ARG A 165 8.90 9.67 8.98
N ASP A 166 7.89 9.90 9.81
CA ASP A 166 7.22 11.19 9.97
C ASP A 166 6.82 11.83 8.61
N LEU A 167 7.60 12.77 8.09
CA LEU A 167 7.35 13.54 6.87
C LEU A 167 8.35 13.23 5.74
N ASP A 168 9.11 12.15 5.87
CA ASP A 168 10.14 11.78 4.91
C ASP A 168 10.05 10.30 4.50
N VAL A 169 10.12 10.06 3.20
CA VAL A 169 10.34 8.74 2.61
C VAL A 169 11.85 8.51 2.55
N VAL A 170 12.32 7.49 3.24
CA VAL A 170 13.75 7.16 3.31
C VAL A 170 14.02 5.88 2.53
N VAL A 171 14.96 5.96 1.59
CA VAL A 171 15.46 4.82 0.84
C VAL A 171 16.79 4.39 1.42
N SER A 172 16.86 3.18 1.94
CA SER A 172 18.03 2.61 2.59
C SER A 172 18.57 1.42 1.80
N LEU A 173 19.88 1.40 1.55
CA LEU A 173 20.59 0.25 0.98
C LEU A 173 21.12 -0.62 2.11
N VAL A 174 20.71 -1.87 2.16
CA VAL A 174 21.20 -2.85 3.13
C VAL A 174 22.52 -3.45 2.69
N VAL A 175 23.40 -3.74 3.68
CA VAL A 175 24.71 -4.33 3.44
C VAL A 175 24.60 -5.85 3.59
N GLU A 176 24.82 -6.58 2.49
CA GLU A 176 24.79 -8.05 2.50
C GLU A 176 25.78 -8.65 3.50
N GLY A 177 25.37 -9.76 4.10
CA GLY A 177 26.20 -10.53 5.02
C GLY A 177 26.48 -9.86 6.38
N LYS A 178 25.89 -8.68 6.64
CA LYS A 178 26.05 -7.95 7.89
C LYS A 178 24.68 -7.52 8.43
N SER A 179 24.13 -8.29 9.35
CA SER A 179 22.87 -7.94 10.01
C SER A 179 22.93 -6.53 10.61
N GLY A 180 21.86 -5.78 10.41
CA GLY A 180 21.66 -4.45 10.99
C GLY A 180 22.43 -3.31 10.32
N LYS A 181 23.23 -3.55 9.27
CA LYS A 181 23.95 -2.50 8.57
C LYS A 181 23.22 -2.03 7.32
N TYR A 182 23.03 -0.74 7.21
CA TYR A 182 22.43 -0.07 6.05
C TYR A 182 23.04 1.32 5.85
N SER A 183 22.78 1.92 4.70
CA SER A 183 23.14 3.31 4.39
C SER A 183 21.98 3.99 3.67
N ASN A 184 21.61 5.18 4.13
CA ASN A 184 20.59 5.97 3.45
C ASN A 184 21.07 6.41 2.06
N LYS A 185 20.28 6.16 1.05
CA LYS A 185 20.53 6.54 -0.35
C LYS A 185 19.77 7.78 -0.75
N ALA A 186 18.55 7.93 -0.25
CA ALA A 186 17.74 9.11 -0.48
C ALA A 186 16.86 9.40 0.74
N VAL A 187 16.53 10.67 0.90
CA VAL A 187 15.51 11.18 1.82
C VAL A 187 14.62 12.10 0.98
N LEU A 188 13.39 11.70 0.79
CA LEU A 188 12.43 12.38 -0.07
C LEU A 188 11.28 12.95 0.78
N PRO A 189 10.93 14.24 0.63
CA PRO A 189 9.86 14.83 1.43
C PRO A 189 8.50 14.24 1.06
N GLY A 190 7.87 13.50 1.99
CA GLY A 190 6.60 12.82 1.75
C GLY A 190 6.06 12.07 2.94
N LYS A 191 4.87 11.50 2.80
CA LYS A 191 4.14 10.75 3.82
C LYS A 191 3.77 9.33 3.36
N SER A 192 3.30 8.52 4.29
CA SER A 192 2.63 7.25 4.01
C SER A 192 1.29 7.48 3.28
N PRO A 193 0.85 6.51 2.49
CA PRO A 193 1.51 5.25 2.14
C PRO A 193 2.54 5.41 1.02
N ILE A 194 3.43 4.42 0.87
CA ILE A 194 4.35 4.31 -0.28
C ILE A 194 3.98 3.13 -1.16
N LEU A 195 4.26 3.24 -2.46
CA LEU A 195 3.99 2.20 -3.44
C LEU A 195 5.13 2.12 -4.46
N LEU A 196 5.66 0.92 -4.65
CA LEU A 196 6.57 0.60 -5.74
C LEU A 196 5.76 0.17 -6.97
N LEU A 197 6.08 0.73 -8.13
CA LEU A 197 5.44 0.45 -9.40
C LEU A 197 6.50 -0.01 -10.41
N GLY A 198 6.35 -1.23 -10.87
CA GLY A 198 7.32 -1.87 -11.75
C GLY A 198 8.57 -2.37 -11.04
N PRO A 199 9.26 -3.35 -11.62
CA PRO A 199 10.42 -4.00 -11.02
C PRO A 199 11.68 -3.15 -11.14
N LEU A 200 12.57 -3.24 -10.15
CA LEU A 200 13.90 -2.64 -10.18
C LEU A 200 14.86 -3.50 -11.03
N VAL A 201 14.62 -3.53 -12.33
CA VAL A 201 15.40 -4.27 -13.31
C VAL A 201 15.97 -3.30 -14.34
N GLU A 202 17.25 -3.47 -14.68
CA GLU A 202 17.92 -2.63 -15.69
C GLU A 202 17.15 -2.65 -17.01
N GLY A 203 16.93 -1.47 -17.58
CA GLY A 203 16.15 -1.28 -18.82
C GLY A 203 14.64 -1.32 -18.67
N LYS A 204 14.10 -1.59 -17.46
CA LYS A 204 12.67 -1.47 -17.15
C LYS A 204 12.38 -0.18 -16.40
N ARG A 205 11.13 0.26 -16.46
CA ARG A 205 10.65 1.41 -15.69
C ARG A 205 10.32 0.94 -14.28
N SER A 206 10.75 1.70 -13.30
CA SER A 206 10.39 1.51 -11.90
C SER A 206 10.12 2.87 -11.29
N PHE A 207 9.02 2.98 -10.55
CA PHE A 207 8.59 4.22 -9.94
C PHE A 207 8.32 4.02 -8.45
N LEU A 208 8.44 5.11 -7.70
CA LEU A 208 8.02 5.19 -6.31
C LEU A 208 6.96 6.30 -6.20
N ALA A 209 5.75 5.91 -5.80
CA ALA A 209 4.61 6.80 -5.58
C ALA A 209 4.37 7.00 -4.09
N PHE A 210 4.07 8.23 -3.68
CA PHE A 210 3.74 8.57 -2.29
C PHE A 210 3.07 9.95 -2.18
N PRO A 211 2.31 10.22 -1.10
CA PRO A 211 1.78 11.54 -0.83
C PRO A 211 2.87 12.58 -0.52
N ASP A 212 2.63 13.84 -0.83
CA ASP A 212 3.48 14.94 -0.43
C ASP A 212 3.44 15.19 1.10
N ARG A 213 4.23 16.14 1.60
CA ARG A 213 4.24 16.48 3.05
C ARG A 213 2.92 16.98 3.59
N SER A 214 2.04 17.57 2.75
CA SER A 214 0.69 17.93 3.17
C SER A 214 -0.17 16.69 3.42
N GLY A 215 0.12 15.61 2.70
CA GLY A 215 -0.67 14.40 2.64
C GLY A 215 -1.85 14.48 1.68
N MET A 216 -2.12 15.63 1.08
CA MET A 216 -3.25 15.84 0.16
C MET A 216 -2.85 15.77 -1.32
N GLY A 217 -1.56 15.89 -1.61
CA GLY A 217 -1.00 15.75 -2.94
C GLY A 217 -0.32 14.40 -3.15
N LEU A 218 -0.07 14.06 -4.41
CA LEU A 218 0.68 12.87 -4.82
C LEU A 218 1.96 13.25 -5.55
N GLN A 219 2.97 12.42 -5.42
CA GLN A 219 4.24 12.53 -6.12
C GLN A 219 4.62 11.19 -6.72
N LEU A 220 5.27 11.25 -7.88
CA LEU A 220 5.93 10.12 -8.51
C LEU A 220 7.38 10.47 -8.79
N VAL A 221 8.27 9.58 -8.40
CA VAL A 221 9.71 9.69 -8.65
C VAL A 221 10.23 8.45 -9.37
N ASN A 222 11.32 8.59 -10.12
CA ASN A 222 12.04 7.45 -10.66
C ASN A 222 12.60 6.61 -9.51
N ASN A 223 12.35 5.31 -9.52
CA ASN A 223 12.86 4.37 -8.52
C ASN A 223 14.24 3.81 -8.92
N LEU A 224 15.08 4.62 -9.50
CA LEU A 224 16.43 4.24 -9.96
C LEU A 224 17.49 5.03 -9.19
N PRO A 225 18.34 4.38 -8.38
CA PRO A 225 19.40 5.06 -7.64
C PRO A 225 20.34 5.88 -8.53
N GLN A 226 20.59 5.41 -9.77
CA GLN A 226 21.39 6.12 -10.76
C GLN A 226 20.76 7.45 -11.21
N GLN A 227 19.44 7.58 -11.13
CA GLN A 227 18.69 8.79 -11.45
C GLN A 227 18.38 9.63 -10.21
N GLN A 228 19.00 9.30 -9.07
CA GLN A 228 18.87 10.04 -7.80
C GLN A 228 17.41 10.25 -7.37
N PHE A 229 16.52 9.30 -7.67
CA PHE A 229 15.08 9.40 -7.36
C PHE A 229 14.46 10.70 -7.86
N SER A 230 14.78 11.11 -9.07
CA SER A 230 14.32 12.36 -9.66
C SER A 230 12.80 12.38 -9.81
N HIS A 231 12.18 13.53 -9.54
CA HIS A 231 10.74 13.69 -9.71
C HIS A 231 10.34 13.57 -11.18
N ILE A 232 9.25 12.82 -11.42
CA ILE A 232 8.56 12.78 -12.71
C ILE A 232 7.45 13.83 -12.69
N TRP A 233 6.57 13.76 -11.67
CA TRP A 233 5.52 14.76 -11.48
C TRP A 233 5.11 14.91 -10.01
N ARG A 234 4.39 15.98 -9.76
CA ARG A 234 3.72 16.29 -8.48
C ARG A 234 2.33 16.81 -8.77
N LEU A 235 1.34 16.30 -8.06
CA LEU A 235 -0.05 16.73 -8.08
C LEU A 235 -0.40 17.30 -6.70
N PRO A 236 -0.21 18.61 -6.46
CA PRO A 236 -0.55 19.21 -5.19
C PRO A 236 -2.08 19.23 -5.00
N ASN A 237 -2.52 18.94 -3.80
CA ASN A 237 -3.94 19.01 -3.42
C ASN A 237 -4.87 18.23 -4.38
N CYS A 238 -4.44 17.05 -4.83
CA CYS A 238 -5.28 16.20 -5.67
C CYS A 238 -6.43 15.55 -4.88
N HIS A 239 -6.35 15.50 -3.54
CA HIS A 239 -7.42 15.17 -2.60
C HIS A 239 -7.74 16.37 -1.70
N GLU A 240 -8.96 16.42 -1.16
CA GLU A 240 -9.37 17.46 -0.21
C GLU A 240 -8.88 17.19 1.22
N TRP A 241 -8.61 15.93 1.54
CA TRP A 241 -8.06 15.44 2.80
C TRP A 241 -6.91 14.47 2.55
N ILE A 242 -6.32 13.96 3.63
CA ILE A 242 -5.14 13.09 3.58
C ILE A 242 -5.43 11.84 2.73
N VAL A 243 -4.51 11.57 1.80
CA VAL A 243 -4.42 10.30 1.07
C VAL A 243 -3.96 9.23 2.05
N ASN A 244 -4.76 8.19 2.21
CA ASN A 244 -4.52 7.13 3.19
C ASN A 244 -4.19 5.78 2.54
N ALA A 245 -4.52 5.62 1.26
CA ALA A 245 -4.31 4.38 0.52
C ALA A 245 -3.91 4.65 -0.92
N ILE A 246 -2.97 3.87 -1.43
CA ILE A 246 -2.56 3.88 -2.84
C ILE A 246 -2.34 2.43 -3.31
N CYS A 247 -2.74 2.15 -4.55
CA CYS A 247 -2.39 0.91 -5.26
C CYS A 247 -2.21 1.21 -6.75
N GLY A 248 -1.65 0.28 -7.49
CA GLY A 248 -1.45 0.46 -8.91
C GLY A 248 -0.46 -0.52 -9.50
N ASP A 249 -0.15 -0.28 -10.77
CA ASP A 249 0.85 -0.97 -11.55
C ASP A 249 1.67 0.04 -12.38
N GLU A 250 2.47 -0.43 -13.33
CA GLU A 250 3.29 0.44 -14.18
C GLU A 250 2.45 1.41 -15.05
N LYS A 251 1.16 1.15 -15.23
CA LYS A 251 0.26 1.89 -16.12
C LYS A 251 -0.76 2.75 -15.36
N TYR A 252 -1.23 2.26 -14.22
CA TYR A 252 -2.29 2.87 -13.45
C TYR A 252 -1.88 3.10 -11.99
N LEU A 253 -2.27 4.24 -11.45
CA LEU A 253 -2.16 4.57 -10.04
C LEU A 253 -3.54 4.95 -9.52
N TYR A 254 -3.91 4.40 -8.37
CA TYR A 254 -5.16 4.73 -7.68
C TYR A 254 -4.84 5.24 -6.29
N SER A 255 -5.59 6.26 -5.86
CA SER A 255 -5.41 6.87 -4.54
C SER A 255 -6.76 7.07 -3.85
N GLY A 256 -6.83 6.69 -2.59
CA GLY A 256 -7.98 6.86 -1.74
C GLY A 256 -7.64 7.70 -0.50
N GLY A 257 -8.59 8.48 0.00
CA GLY A 257 -8.33 9.38 1.10
C GLY A 257 -9.48 9.51 2.09
N TYR A 258 -9.26 10.33 3.10
CA TYR A 258 -10.28 10.70 4.08
C TYR A 258 -11.36 11.60 3.50
N ASP A 259 -11.18 12.14 2.30
CA ASP A 259 -12.20 12.84 1.53
C ASP A 259 -13.27 11.91 0.94
N LYS A 260 -13.21 10.61 1.27
CA LYS A 260 -14.15 9.57 0.84
C LYS A 260 -14.12 9.31 -0.67
N LYS A 261 -13.08 9.71 -1.35
CA LYS A 261 -12.92 9.56 -2.79
C LYS A 261 -11.84 8.55 -3.12
N LEU A 262 -12.08 7.78 -4.19
CA LEU A 262 -11.07 7.01 -4.90
C LEU A 262 -10.84 7.67 -6.25
N LYS A 263 -9.59 7.99 -6.58
CA LYS A 263 -9.17 8.64 -7.82
C LYS A 263 -8.21 7.75 -8.59
N GLY A 264 -8.31 7.80 -9.93
CA GLY A 264 -7.43 7.04 -10.82
C GLY A 264 -6.59 7.93 -11.72
N TRP A 265 -5.38 7.46 -12.01
CA TRP A 265 -4.38 8.16 -12.80
C TRP A 265 -3.73 7.20 -13.80
N THR A 266 -3.37 7.69 -14.99
CA THR A 266 -2.64 6.95 -16.02
C THR A 266 -1.63 7.86 -16.71
N ASP A 267 -0.87 7.31 -17.69
CA ASP A 267 0.21 8.02 -18.36
C ASP A 267 1.28 8.48 -17.34
N LEU A 268 1.66 7.56 -16.43
CA LEU A 268 2.46 7.85 -15.25
C LEU A 268 3.87 8.35 -15.58
N ASP A 269 4.40 8.05 -16.74
CA ASP A 269 5.71 8.50 -17.22
C ASP A 269 5.69 9.88 -17.90
N ALA A 270 4.50 10.46 -18.11
CA ALA A 270 4.37 11.81 -18.63
C ALA A 270 4.72 12.85 -17.55
N ALA A 271 5.10 14.06 -17.99
CA ALA A 271 5.36 15.18 -17.08
C ALA A 271 4.14 15.57 -16.21
N GLN A 272 2.94 15.17 -16.63
CA GLN A 272 1.69 15.29 -15.91
C GLN A 272 0.83 14.06 -16.19
N PRO A 273 0.41 13.30 -15.18
CA PRO A 273 -0.44 12.13 -15.37
C PRO A 273 -1.85 12.58 -15.78
N ARG A 274 -2.54 11.70 -16.48
CA ARG A 274 -3.93 11.91 -16.90
C ARG A 274 -4.88 11.31 -15.86
N SER A 275 -5.90 12.07 -15.47
CA SER A 275 -6.96 11.55 -14.59
C SER A 275 -7.85 10.57 -15.35
N LEU A 276 -8.19 9.44 -14.73
CA LEU A 276 -9.21 8.48 -15.18
C LEU A 276 -10.59 8.80 -14.59
N GLY A 277 -10.66 9.77 -13.65
CA GLY A 277 -11.87 10.12 -12.93
C GLY A 277 -11.78 9.82 -11.44
N GLU A 278 -12.90 10.01 -10.75
CA GLU A 278 -13.06 9.77 -9.32
C GLU A 278 -14.38 9.09 -8.99
N VAL A 279 -14.41 8.37 -7.87
CA VAL A 279 -15.62 7.72 -7.32
C VAL A 279 -15.80 8.19 -5.89
N ASP A 280 -17.03 8.55 -5.54
CA ASP A 280 -17.43 8.74 -4.15
C ASP A 280 -17.65 7.37 -3.50
N VAL A 281 -16.87 7.05 -2.48
CA VAL A 281 -16.92 5.80 -1.72
C VAL A 281 -17.98 5.88 -0.60
N GLY A 282 -18.34 7.09 -0.20
CA GLY A 282 -19.30 7.35 0.89
C GLY A 282 -18.68 7.27 2.28
N SER A 283 -17.50 6.69 2.43
CA SER A 283 -16.78 6.52 3.70
C SER A 283 -15.28 6.69 3.51
N CYS A 284 -14.53 6.94 4.59
CA CYS A 284 -13.08 7.09 4.51
C CYS A 284 -12.43 5.83 3.96
N VAL A 285 -11.48 6.01 3.02
CA VAL A 285 -10.74 4.91 2.42
C VAL A 285 -9.56 4.54 3.31
N ASN A 286 -9.56 3.34 3.84
CA ASN A 286 -8.48 2.85 4.71
C ASN A 286 -7.40 2.08 3.92
N SER A 287 -7.82 1.28 2.93
CA SER A 287 -6.91 0.49 2.11
C SER A 287 -7.50 0.24 0.73
N VAL A 288 -6.63 0.07 -0.26
CA VAL A 288 -7.01 -0.27 -1.64
C VAL A 288 -6.07 -1.32 -2.21
N CYS A 289 -6.58 -2.18 -3.07
CA CYS A 289 -5.75 -3.09 -3.88
C CYS A 289 -6.32 -3.24 -5.29
N CYS A 290 -5.43 -3.50 -6.24
CA CYS A 290 -5.81 -3.81 -7.61
C CYS A 290 -6.29 -5.25 -7.71
N GLY A 291 -7.37 -5.46 -8.45
CA GLY A 291 -7.83 -6.76 -8.91
C GLY A 291 -7.68 -6.91 -10.42
N GLU A 292 -8.34 -7.91 -10.99
CA GLU A 292 -8.36 -8.13 -12.42
C GLU A 292 -9.28 -7.13 -13.14
N ASN A 293 -9.09 -6.99 -14.46
CA ASN A 293 -9.96 -6.20 -15.35
C ASN A 293 -10.18 -4.74 -14.91
N ASN A 294 -9.15 -4.07 -14.40
CA ASN A 294 -9.18 -2.69 -13.90
C ASN A 294 -10.15 -2.50 -12.71
N MET A 295 -10.39 -3.55 -11.94
CA MET A 295 -11.11 -3.45 -10.69
C MET A 295 -10.17 -2.97 -9.58
N VAL A 296 -10.68 -2.11 -8.72
CA VAL A 296 -10.00 -1.64 -7.50
C VAL A 296 -10.90 -1.95 -6.32
N TYR A 297 -10.40 -2.74 -5.39
CA TYR A 297 -11.10 -3.06 -4.16
C TYR A 297 -10.72 -2.10 -3.05
N ILE A 298 -11.70 -1.74 -2.23
CA ILE A 298 -11.61 -0.67 -1.24
C ILE A 298 -12.08 -1.20 0.11
N ALA A 299 -11.24 -1.08 1.13
CA ALA A 299 -11.65 -1.19 2.52
C ALA A 299 -11.93 0.20 3.08
N SER A 300 -13.02 0.36 3.80
CA SER A 300 -13.47 1.64 4.30
C SER A 300 -13.87 1.63 5.77
N SER A 301 -13.91 2.82 6.37
CA SER A 301 -14.15 3.01 7.81
C SER A 301 -15.56 2.66 8.27
N ASP A 302 -16.48 2.38 7.35
CA ASP A 302 -17.83 1.86 7.68
C ASP A 302 -17.89 0.32 7.73
N GLY A 303 -16.74 -0.36 7.59
CA GLY A 303 -16.62 -1.81 7.63
C GLY A 303 -16.91 -2.52 6.31
N PHE A 304 -17.52 -1.83 5.33
CA PHE A 304 -17.88 -2.45 4.05
C PHE A 304 -16.72 -2.46 3.06
N ILE A 305 -16.75 -3.46 2.20
CA ILE A 305 -15.84 -3.58 1.06
C ILE A 305 -16.57 -3.14 -0.21
N ARG A 306 -15.87 -2.38 -1.05
CA ARG A 306 -16.39 -1.92 -2.33
C ARG A 306 -15.44 -2.30 -3.46
N ALA A 307 -15.99 -2.49 -4.64
CA ALA A 307 -15.25 -2.69 -5.87
C ALA A 307 -15.60 -1.58 -6.85
N ALA A 308 -14.59 -0.81 -7.24
CA ALA A 308 -14.71 0.26 -8.22
C ALA A 308 -14.08 -0.15 -9.54
N LYS A 309 -14.63 0.33 -10.65
CA LYS A 309 -14.08 0.13 -12.00
C LYS A 309 -13.80 1.47 -12.66
N PHE A 310 -12.62 1.58 -13.26
CA PHE A 310 -12.20 2.69 -14.10
C PHE A 310 -12.17 2.23 -15.56
N ILE A 311 -12.88 2.95 -16.45
CA ILE A 311 -13.13 2.56 -17.86
C ILE A 311 -12.36 3.49 -18.80
#